data_4535d2205c67e19458d73c0c3dc3a53a
#
_entry.id   4535d2205c67e19458d73c0c3dc3a53a
#
_cell.length_a   1.000
_cell.length_b   1.000
_cell.length_c   1.000
_cell.angle_alpha   90.00
_cell.angle_beta   90.00
_cell.angle_gamma   90.00
#
_symmetry.space_group_name_H-M   'P 1'
#
loop_
_entity.id
_entity.type
_entity.pdbx_description
1 polymer ?
#
loop_
_entity_poly.entity_id
_entity_poly.type
_entity_poly.pdbx_seq_one_letter_code
_entity_poly.pdbx_strand_id
1 'polypeptide(L)'
;MAWCLCVVLPATAAADVTRVEITRREPVGTSGYEKLVGTVHFAVNPRTAANSVIADLEKAAVNDAGRVEFSADLYVLRPLDPARSNGVALMDVLNRGRKMVLSGFNRGGTSDPATEADLGDGFLMQRGFTIVWVGWEFDVRRAGPAGPEERGAGMGIRLPTARGVSDVVRASFTPNDAGPQTVGDLAGYRPLEEGARDTTLTVRDGEFGPRTSIARERFTLRGNQVTLEGGFEKGRTYELVYRPTEWPVSGLGLAAYRDVTSWVKHAPDAVVRAEKAIGFGSSQSGRFLRTFFYEGFNADEQGRQVLDGAIVHIAGAARLSINERGAQPTALSMYTTTRFPFATTEERDPVTGRRDGLFDNPRARATQPKVMFTNTAVEYWGGGRGAALVHTTPDGRRDLALPPNVRAYFLTGAQHGPAPFPVPAGGQGQLPANPLEYWWTMRALLVAMTDWVTKGTEPPPSAVPRIADGTLVPISRLKFPKFPGMQSPTLVLGPRAGGKALPFLVPQVDADGNELAGIRTPEHRVPVATYTGWNYRNAAIGGTTQLVNLLGAAIPFARTRAEREQAGDARLSLAERYATPEAARAQAAAIAEALVASRFLLPGDVASALVRIEAQHRATH
;
A
#
# COMPACT_ATOMS: atom_id res chain seq x y z
N MET A 1 -12.99 -54.03 40.37
CA MET A 1 -13.49 -52.68 40.04
C MET A 1 -12.33 -51.86 39.54
N ALA A 2 -12.21 -51.72 38.21
CA ALA A 2 -11.17 -50.91 37.56
C ALA A 2 -11.78 -49.55 37.25
N TRP A 3 -11.24 -48.48 37.85
CA TRP A 3 -11.61 -47.12 37.53
C TRP A 3 -10.89 -46.67 36.26
N CYS A 4 -11.65 -46.47 35.17
CA CYS A 4 -11.17 -45.78 34.01
C CYS A 4 -11.08 -44.28 34.31
N LEU A 5 -9.87 -43.75 34.44
CA LEU A 5 -9.60 -42.31 34.48
C LEU A 5 -9.70 -41.76 33.04
N CYS A 6 -10.83 -41.13 32.71
CA CYS A 6 -10.94 -40.34 31.49
C CYS A 6 -10.11 -39.05 31.68
N VAL A 7 -8.89 -39.05 31.15
CA VAL A 7 -8.12 -37.81 30.98
C VAL A 7 -8.74 -37.02 29.83
N VAL A 8 -9.55 -36.04 30.14
CA VAL A 8 -9.97 -35.03 29.17
C VAL A 8 -8.75 -34.12 28.95
N LEU A 9 -8.00 -34.40 27.89
CA LEU A 9 -7.00 -33.46 27.39
C LEU A 9 -7.76 -32.20 26.92
N PRO A 10 -7.37 -31.00 27.37
CA PRO A 10 -7.95 -29.80 26.80
C PRO A 10 -7.64 -29.78 25.31
N ALA A 11 -8.66 -29.67 24.49
CA ALA A 11 -8.51 -29.39 23.06
C ALA A 11 -7.64 -28.13 22.96
N THR A 12 -6.46 -28.26 22.38
CA THR A 12 -5.61 -27.12 22.03
C THR A 12 -6.45 -26.25 21.12
N ALA A 13 -6.89 -25.09 21.64
CA ALA A 13 -7.65 -24.14 20.85
C ALA A 13 -6.82 -23.77 19.61
N ALA A 14 -7.23 -24.28 18.46
CA ALA A 14 -6.81 -23.75 17.17
C ALA A 14 -7.16 -22.25 17.11
N ALA A 15 -6.52 -21.48 16.22
CA ALA A 15 -6.75 -20.07 15.99
C ALA A 15 -8.20 -19.64 16.29
N ASP A 16 -8.43 -18.41 16.75
CA ASP A 16 -9.76 -17.91 17.19
C ASP A 16 -10.84 -17.88 16.08
N VAL A 17 -10.56 -18.50 14.94
CA VAL A 17 -11.54 -18.86 13.90
C VAL A 17 -12.46 -19.93 14.46
N THR A 18 -13.72 -19.58 14.67
CA THR A 18 -14.73 -20.48 15.23
C THR A 18 -15.51 -21.26 14.16
N ARG A 19 -15.67 -20.67 12.98
CA ARG A 19 -16.41 -21.26 11.86
C ARG A 19 -16.02 -20.60 10.55
N VAL A 20 -15.91 -21.39 9.49
CA VAL A 20 -15.79 -20.92 8.11
C VAL A 20 -16.99 -21.44 7.33
N GLU A 21 -17.71 -20.51 6.71
CA GLU A 21 -18.92 -20.79 5.93
C GLU A 21 -18.64 -20.48 4.46
N ILE A 22 -18.50 -21.53 3.64
CA ILE A 22 -18.28 -21.39 2.20
C ILE A 22 -19.64 -21.37 1.50
N THR A 23 -19.96 -20.24 0.88
CA THR A 23 -21.23 -20.03 0.14
C THR A 23 -21.09 -20.32 -1.34
N ARG A 24 -19.88 -20.21 -1.92
CA ARG A 24 -19.59 -20.58 -3.32
C ARG A 24 -18.29 -21.36 -3.39
N ARG A 25 -18.30 -22.44 -4.15
CA ARG A 25 -17.13 -23.23 -4.54
C ARG A 25 -17.22 -23.55 -6.02
N GLU A 26 -16.36 -22.96 -6.82
CA GLU A 26 -16.47 -22.98 -8.27
C GLU A 26 -15.09 -23.11 -8.91
N PRO A 27 -14.93 -23.96 -9.96
CA PRO A 27 -13.71 -23.95 -10.76
C PRO A 27 -13.58 -22.62 -11.53
N VAL A 28 -12.36 -22.21 -11.81
CA VAL A 28 -12.06 -21.05 -12.68
C VAL A 28 -11.75 -21.57 -14.09
N GLY A 29 -12.77 -21.74 -14.88
CA GLY A 29 -12.65 -22.31 -16.23
C GLY A 29 -11.84 -23.61 -16.24
N THR A 30 -10.86 -23.70 -17.15
CA THR A 30 -9.93 -24.83 -17.33
C THR A 30 -8.56 -24.60 -16.68
N SER A 31 -8.39 -23.54 -15.90
CA SER A 31 -7.10 -23.14 -15.30
C SER A 31 -6.49 -24.17 -14.34
N GLY A 32 -7.28 -25.13 -13.86
CA GLY A 32 -6.90 -26.04 -12.78
C GLY A 32 -6.93 -25.41 -11.39
N TYR A 33 -7.60 -24.25 -11.26
CA TYR A 33 -7.87 -23.55 -10.00
C TYR A 33 -9.35 -23.54 -9.67
N GLU A 34 -9.66 -23.47 -8.39
CA GLU A 34 -11.01 -23.19 -7.88
C GLU A 34 -10.99 -21.95 -6.98
N LYS A 35 -12.15 -21.29 -6.90
CA LYS A 35 -12.42 -20.23 -5.93
C LYS A 35 -13.35 -20.73 -4.83
N LEU A 36 -13.04 -20.32 -3.59
CA LEU A 36 -13.90 -20.50 -2.42
C LEU A 36 -14.26 -19.12 -1.93
N VAL A 37 -15.57 -18.85 -1.80
CA VAL A 37 -16.07 -17.54 -1.31
C VAL A 37 -16.98 -17.80 -0.12
N GLY A 38 -16.84 -17.00 0.93
CA GLY A 38 -17.62 -17.22 2.13
C GLY A 38 -17.38 -16.18 3.23
N THR A 39 -17.69 -16.60 4.44
CA THR A 39 -17.53 -15.79 5.66
C THR A 39 -16.73 -16.59 6.67
N VAL A 40 -15.79 -15.92 7.32
CA VAL A 40 -15.09 -16.45 8.48
C VAL A 40 -15.61 -15.77 9.75
N HIS A 41 -15.87 -16.55 10.78
CA HIS A 41 -16.37 -16.13 12.09
C HIS A 41 -15.29 -16.30 13.13
N PHE A 42 -15.19 -15.34 14.03
CA PHE A 42 -14.17 -15.26 15.07
C PHE A 42 -14.81 -15.07 16.45
N ALA A 43 -14.10 -15.54 17.47
CA ALA A 43 -14.41 -15.24 18.87
C ALA A 43 -13.09 -15.10 19.64
N VAL A 44 -12.63 -13.87 19.88
CA VAL A 44 -11.35 -13.57 20.54
C VAL A 44 -11.53 -13.31 22.02
N ASN A 45 -10.57 -13.78 22.83
CA ASN A 45 -10.55 -13.46 24.26
C ASN A 45 -9.88 -12.10 24.48
N PRO A 46 -10.60 -11.07 24.96
CA PRO A 46 -10.06 -9.72 25.11
C PRO A 46 -8.96 -9.61 26.18
N ARG A 47 -8.78 -10.62 27.03
CA ARG A 47 -7.84 -10.61 28.15
C ARG A 47 -6.48 -11.24 27.82
N THR A 48 -6.36 -11.91 26.68
CA THR A 48 -5.06 -12.48 26.29
C THR A 48 -4.06 -11.39 25.90
N ALA A 49 -2.77 -11.64 26.09
CA ALA A 49 -1.72 -10.72 25.68
C ALA A 49 -1.72 -10.40 24.17
N ALA A 50 -2.29 -11.30 23.36
CA ALA A 50 -2.41 -11.13 21.93
C ALA A 50 -3.50 -10.12 21.53
N ASN A 51 -4.55 -10.00 22.33
CA ASN A 51 -5.74 -9.22 22.02
C ASN A 51 -5.91 -7.97 22.90
N SER A 52 -5.35 -7.96 24.12
CA SER A 52 -5.43 -6.81 25.04
C SER A 52 -4.77 -5.53 24.48
N VAL A 53 -3.99 -5.64 23.41
CA VAL A 53 -3.41 -4.50 22.68
C VAL A 53 -4.40 -3.83 21.72
N ILE A 54 -5.57 -4.45 21.48
CA ILE A 54 -6.61 -3.92 20.58
C ILE A 54 -7.36 -2.80 21.31
N ALA A 55 -7.29 -1.61 20.73
CA ALA A 55 -7.92 -0.41 21.33
C ALA A 55 -9.43 -0.58 21.50
N ASP A 56 -9.92 -0.27 22.71
CA ASP A 56 -11.34 -0.34 23.12
C ASP A 56 -11.98 -1.76 23.03
N LEU A 57 -11.19 -2.84 22.87
CA LEU A 57 -11.73 -4.20 22.80
C LEU A 57 -12.48 -4.59 24.07
N GLU A 58 -12.01 -4.15 25.23
CA GLU A 58 -12.63 -4.40 26.54
C GLU A 58 -14.00 -3.73 26.70
N LYS A 59 -14.35 -2.78 25.81
CA LYS A 59 -15.65 -2.11 25.77
C LYS A 59 -16.64 -2.77 24.81
N ALA A 60 -16.20 -3.74 24.04
CA ALA A 60 -17.09 -4.50 23.16
C ALA A 60 -17.97 -5.47 23.96
N ALA A 61 -19.11 -5.86 23.37
CA ALA A 61 -19.93 -6.92 23.92
C ALA A 61 -19.18 -8.25 23.87
N VAL A 62 -19.33 -9.06 24.92
CA VAL A 62 -18.83 -10.44 24.97
C VAL A 62 -20.00 -11.43 24.95
N ASN A 63 -19.77 -12.62 24.41
CA ASN A 63 -20.69 -13.75 24.49
C ASN A 63 -20.62 -14.44 25.88
N ASP A 64 -21.42 -15.49 26.09
CA ASP A 64 -21.48 -16.23 27.37
C ASP A 64 -20.12 -16.86 27.78
N ALA A 65 -19.22 -17.08 26.83
CA ALA A 65 -17.85 -17.54 27.09
C ALA A 65 -16.86 -16.40 27.37
N GLY A 66 -17.33 -15.15 27.46
CA GLY A 66 -16.49 -13.96 27.70
C GLY A 66 -15.63 -13.57 26.51
N ARG A 67 -16.00 -13.95 25.27
CA ARG A 67 -15.28 -13.68 24.05
C ARG A 67 -15.99 -12.63 23.19
N VAL A 68 -15.23 -11.80 22.48
CA VAL A 68 -15.76 -10.82 21.54
C VAL A 68 -15.90 -11.47 20.16
N GLU A 69 -17.12 -11.43 19.63
CA GLU A 69 -17.46 -12.05 18.34
C GLU A 69 -17.46 -11.02 17.21
N PHE A 70 -16.98 -11.45 16.03
CA PHE A 70 -17.02 -10.67 14.80
C PHE A 70 -16.89 -11.60 13.58
N SER A 71 -17.06 -11.06 12.37
CA SER A 71 -16.95 -11.86 11.15
C SER A 71 -16.39 -11.05 10.00
N ALA A 72 -15.78 -11.73 9.03
CA ALA A 72 -15.18 -11.12 7.85
C ALA A 72 -15.48 -11.92 6.59
N ASP A 73 -15.49 -11.22 5.45
CA ASP A 73 -15.58 -11.87 4.15
C ASP A 73 -14.27 -12.62 3.86
N LEU A 74 -14.39 -13.81 3.29
CA LEU A 74 -13.28 -14.69 2.92
C LEU A 74 -13.35 -15.01 1.42
N TYR A 75 -12.20 -14.94 0.75
CA TYR A 75 -12.05 -15.39 -0.63
C TYR A 75 -10.73 -16.13 -0.79
N VAL A 76 -10.75 -17.28 -1.48
CA VAL A 76 -9.55 -18.08 -1.73
C VAL A 76 -9.51 -18.50 -3.19
N LEU A 77 -8.32 -18.42 -3.80
CA LEU A 77 -7.99 -19.11 -5.05
C LEU A 77 -6.93 -20.18 -4.74
N ARG A 78 -7.18 -21.43 -5.12
CA ARG A 78 -6.23 -22.51 -4.89
C ARG A 78 -6.20 -23.51 -6.05
N PRO A 79 -5.10 -24.27 -6.22
CA PRO A 79 -5.09 -25.41 -7.13
C PRO A 79 -6.20 -26.40 -6.79
N LEU A 80 -6.90 -26.92 -7.80
CA LEU A 80 -7.84 -28.05 -7.66
C LEU A 80 -7.11 -29.31 -7.22
N ASP A 81 -5.94 -29.57 -7.82
CA ASP A 81 -5.04 -30.64 -7.43
C ASP A 81 -4.02 -30.11 -6.39
N PRO A 82 -4.07 -30.59 -5.14
CA PRO A 82 -3.11 -30.17 -4.10
C PRO A 82 -1.65 -30.41 -4.47
N ALA A 83 -1.34 -31.40 -5.32
CA ALA A 83 0.02 -31.68 -5.77
C ALA A 83 0.62 -30.56 -6.63
N ARG A 84 -0.21 -29.70 -7.19
CA ARG A 84 0.21 -28.50 -7.93
C ARG A 84 0.49 -27.29 -7.04
N SER A 85 0.21 -27.38 -5.74
CA SER A 85 0.52 -26.30 -4.79
C SER A 85 2.02 -26.22 -4.53
N ASN A 86 2.55 -25.00 -4.47
CA ASN A 86 3.93 -24.74 -4.03
C ASN A 86 4.10 -24.71 -2.50
N GLY A 87 3.05 -25.04 -1.74
CA GLY A 87 3.04 -25.02 -0.26
C GLY A 87 2.96 -23.63 0.36
N VAL A 88 2.82 -22.56 -0.45
CA VAL A 88 2.80 -21.17 0.03
C VAL A 88 1.42 -20.54 -0.11
N ALA A 89 0.90 -19.98 0.98
CA ALA A 89 -0.23 -19.07 0.95
C ALA A 89 0.26 -17.63 0.72
N LEU A 90 -0.16 -17.03 -0.38
CA LEU A 90 -0.01 -15.59 -0.63
C LEU A 90 -1.21 -14.87 0.02
N MET A 91 -0.97 -14.27 1.17
CA MET A 91 -1.94 -13.52 1.95
C MET A 91 -1.99 -12.08 1.44
N ASP A 92 -2.87 -11.80 0.46
CA ASP A 92 -3.05 -10.46 -0.12
C ASP A 92 -3.90 -9.60 0.79
N VAL A 93 -3.31 -8.59 1.41
CA VAL A 93 -4.03 -7.61 2.23
C VAL A 93 -4.87 -6.73 1.30
N LEU A 94 -6.17 -6.81 1.42
CA LEU A 94 -7.11 -6.01 0.61
C LEU A 94 -6.78 -4.50 0.69
N ASN A 95 -6.87 -3.82 -0.44
CA ASN A 95 -6.72 -2.36 -0.51
C ASN A 95 -8.09 -1.72 -0.72
N ARG A 96 -8.65 -1.11 0.30
CA ARG A 96 -10.05 -0.62 0.30
C ARG A 96 -11.05 -1.67 -0.18
N GLY A 97 -10.94 -2.87 0.41
CA GLY A 97 -11.75 -4.03 0.08
C GLY A 97 -11.43 -4.70 -1.26
N ARG A 98 -10.42 -4.21 -2.01
CA ARG A 98 -10.08 -4.72 -3.36
C ARG A 98 -8.85 -5.62 -3.34
N LYS A 99 -8.87 -6.64 -4.16
CA LYS A 99 -7.78 -7.59 -4.40
C LYS A 99 -6.74 -6.97 -5.33
N MET A 100 -5.45 -7.08 -5.00
CA MET A 100 -4.37 -6.40 -5.75
C MET A 100 -3.46 -7.35 -6.53
N VAL A 101 -3.25 -8.58 -6.04
CA VAL A 101 -2.21 -9.46 -6.59
C VAL A 101 -2.48 -9.94 -8.01
N LEU A 102 -3.76 -10.15 -8.39
CA LEU A 102 -4.10 -10.59 -9.75
C LEU A 102 -3.77 -9.50 -10.78
N SER A 103 -4.23 -8.27 -10.57
CA SER A 103 -3.96 -7.17 -11.49
C SER A 103 -2.46 -6.83 -11.56
N GLY A 104 -1.74 -6.93 -10.44
CA GLY A 104 -0.30 -6.66 -10.39
C GLY A 104 0.54 -7.80 -10.97
N PHE A 105 0.54 -8.95 -10.30
CA PHE A 105 1.44 -10.06 -10.66
C PHE A 105 1.00 -10.83 -11.91
N ASN A 106 -0.29 -11.00 -12.16
CA ASN A 106 -0.78 -11.63 -13.37
C ASN A 106 -0.97 -10.65 -14.55
N ARG A 107 -0.60 -9.38 -14.39
CA ARG A 107 -0.67 -8.34 -15.45
C ARG A 107 -2.07 -8.15 -16.03
N GLY A 108 -3.09 -8.43 -15.27
CA GLY A 108 -4.48 -8.37 -15.68
C GLY A 108 -5.35 -9.13 -14.70
N GLY A 109 -6.50 -9.53 -15.18
CA GLY A 109 -7.43 -10.31 -14.38
C GLY A 109 -8.52 -9.47 -13.74
N THR A 110 -9.55 -10.17 -13.26
CA THR A 110 -10.70 -9.59 -12.58
C THR A 110 -10.64 -9.87 -11.08
N SER A 111 -11.44 -9.17 -10.29
CA SER A 111 -11.53 -9.40 -8.85
C SER A 111 -12.29 -10.68 -8.49
N ASP A 112 -13.10 -11.24 -9.40
CA ASP A 112 -13.85 -12.51 -9.24
C ASP A 112 -13.73 -13.33 -10.54
N PRO A 113 -12.59 -13.98 -10.80
CA PRO A 113 -12.35 -14.70 -12.04
C PRO A 113 -13.33 -15.89 -12.20
N ALA A 114 -13.91 -16.03 -13.39
CA ALA A 114 -14.80 -17.12 -13.78
C ALA A 114 -14.17 -18.01 -14.88
N THR A 115 -13.33 -17.42 -15.72
CA THR A 115 -12.66 -18.06 -16.84
C THR A 115 -11.14 -17.98 -16.68
N GLU A 116 -10.41 -18.74 -17.48
CA GLU A 116 -8.94 -18.68 -17.51
C GLU A 116 -8.44 -17.28 -17.92
N ALA A 117 -9.10 -16.64 -18.88
CA ALA A 117 -8.76 -15.28 -19.32
C ALA A 117 -8.88 -14.23 -18.20
N ASP A 118 -9.77 -14.46 -17.24
CA ASP A 118 -9.96 -13.58 -16.07
C ASP A 118 -8.77 -13.63 -15.08
N LEU A 119 -7.85 -14.58 -15.25
CA LEU A 119 -6.64 -14.71 -14.44
C LEU A 119 -5.44 -13.93 -15.04
N GLY A 120 -5.64 -13.17 -16.12
CA GLY A 120 -4.54 -12.49 -16.81
C GLY A 120 -3.59 -13.50 -17.47
N ASP A 121 -2.27 -13.31 -17.35
CA ASP A 121 -1.28 -14.26 -17.89
C ASP A 121 -1.04 -15.50 -17.02
N GLY A 122 -1.73 -15.61 -15.89
CA GLY A 122 -1.69 -16.78 -15.02
C GLY A 122 -0.38 -16.97 -14.23
N PHE A 123 0.48 -15.97 -14.13
CA PHE A 123 1.79 -16.07 -13.46
C PHE A 123 1.74 -16.73 -12.08
N LEU A 124 0.80 -16.34 -11.22
CA LEU A 124 0.65 -16.89 -9.86
C LEU A 124 0.16 -18.34 -9.92
N MET A 125 -0.74 -18.67 -10.88
CA MET A 125 -1.31 -20.00 -11.07
C MET A 125 -0.28 -21.00 -11.58
N GLN A 126 0.54 -20.59 -12.54
CA GLN A 126 1.65 -21.39 -13.07
C GLN A 126 2.68 -21.74 -12.00
N ARG A 127 2.77 -20.92 -10.94
CA ARG A 127 3.67 -21.14 -9.80
C ARG A 127 3.03 -21.83 -8.61
N GLY A 128 1.77 -22.26 -8.72
CA GLY A 128 1.08 -23.06 -7.72
C GLY A 128 0.74 -22.32 -6.42
N PHE A 129 0.63 -20.98 -6.43
CA PHE A 129 0.24 -20.24 -5.23
C PHE A 129 -1.21 -20.52 -4.82
N THR A 130 -1.43 -20.70 -3.53
CA THR A 130 -2.74 -20.50 -2.92
C THR A 130 -2.84 -19.03 -2.51
N ILE A 131 -3.90 -18.34 -2.93
CA ILE A 131 -4.07 -16.91 -2.63
C ILE A 131 -5.27 -16.76 -1.71
N VAL A 132 -5.08 -16.01 -0.61
CA VAL A 132 -6.10 -15.82 0.43
C VAL A 132 -6.34 -14.35 0.67
N TRP A 133 -7.61 -13.95 0.70
CA TRP A 133 -8.08 -12.63 1.07
C TRP A 133 -9.08 -12.73 2.21
N VAL A 134 -8.91 -11.89 3.21
CA VAL A 134 -9.86 -11.73 4.32
C VAL A 134 -10.21 -10.26 4.49
N GLY A 135 -11.49 -9.97 4.72
CA GLY A 135 -11.96 -8.63 5.03
C GLY A 135 -11.36 -8.13 6.34
N TRP A 136 -10.82 -6.90 6.34
CA TRP A 136 -10.23 -6.30 7.53
C TRP A 136 -10.65 -4.85 7.76
N GLU A 137 -11.20 -4.19 6.74
CA GLU A 137 -11.70 -2.82 6.81
C GLU A 137 -13.20 -2.80 7.05
N PHE A 138 -13.64 -1.94 7.97
CA PHE A 138 -15.07 -1.75 8.28
C PHE A 138 -15.69 -0.61 7.48
N ASP A 139 -14.89 0.33 7.02
CA ASP A 139 -15.29 1.58 6.37
C ASP A 139 -15.30 1.47 4.84
N VAL A 140 -15.29 0.25 4.31
CA VAL A 140 -15.45 -0.03 2.88
C VAL A 140 -16.91 -0.30 2.52
N ARG A 141 -17.30 0.11 1.32
CA ARG A 141 -18.59 -0.25 0.76
C ARG A 141 -18.58 -1.75 0.39
N ARG A 142 -19.40 -2.53 1.06
CA ARG A 142 -19.50 -3.98 0.83
C ARG A 142 -20.53 -4.31 -0.23
N ALA A 143 -20.30 -5.42 -0.95
CA ALA A 143 -21.31 -6.03 -1.80
C ALA A 143 -22.55 -6.41 -0.96
N GLY A 144 -23.74 -6.16 -1.50
CA GLY A 144 -24.99 -6.64 -0.91
C GLY A 144 -25.10 -8.18 -0.96
N PRO A 145 -26.16 -8.77 -0.37
CA PRO A 145 -26.39 -10.22 -0.36
C PRO A 145 -26.46 -10.85 -1.77
N ALA A 146 -26.69 -10.05 -2.79
CA ALA A 146 -26.84 -10.49 -4.19
C ALA A 146 -25.51 -10.64 -4.97
N GLY A 147 -24.34 -10.36 -4.34
CA GLY A 147 -23.04 -10.55 -4.98
C GLY A 147 -22.29 -9.26 -5.35
N PRO A 148 -21.13 -9.37 -6.02
CA PRO A 148 -20.18 -8.27 -6.26
C PRO A 148 -20.59 -7.30 -7.39
N GLU A 149 -21.82 -7.28 -7.86
CA GLU A 149 -22.24 -6.55 -9.07
C GLU A 149 -22.36 -5.03 -8.88
N GLU A 150 -22.33 -4.51 -7.65
CA GLU A 150 -22.21 -3.06 -7.46
C GLU A 150 -20.77 -2.59 -7.69
N ARG A 151 -20.58 -1.77 -8.74
CA ARG A 151 -19.28 -1.11 -8.98
C ARG A 151 -18.78 -0.42 -7.72
N GLY A 152 -17.61 -0.87 -7.22
CA GLY A 152 -16.98 -0.31 -6.02
C GLY A 152 -17.27 -1.03 -4.71
N ALA A 153 -18.06 -2.11 -4.74
CA ALA A 153 -18.20 -2.99 -3.57
C ALA A 153 -16.92 -3.79 -3.34
N GLY A 154 -16.52 -3.90 -2.08
CA GLY A 154 -15.31 -4.60 -1.64
C GLY A 154 -15.60 -5.62 -0.55
N MET A 155 -14.62 -6.45 -0.25
CA MET A 155 -14.63 -7.34 0.91
C MET A 155 -14.34 -6.54 2.18
N GLY A 156 -15.05 -6.82 3.26
CA GLY A 156 -14.92 -6.09 4.52
C GLY A 156 -15.14 -6.96 5.75
N ILE A 157 -15.13 -6.31 6.90
CA ILE A 157 -15.30 -6.92 8.22
C ILE A 157 -16.55 -6.35 8.91
N ARG A 158 -17.21 -7.16 9.74
CA ARG A 158 -18.33 -6.79 10.61
C ARG A 158 -17.83 -6.75 12.03
N LEU A 159 -17.71 -5.55 12.56
CA LEU A 159 -17.09 -5.31 13.86
C LEU A 159 -18.14 -5.02 14.94
N PRO A 160 -17.87 -5.43 16.19
CA PRO A 160 -18.58 -4.90 17.35
C PRO A 160 -18.20 -3.45 17.59
N THR A 161 -19.07 -2.73 18.28
CA THR A 161 -18.85 -1.35 18.69
C THR A 161 -18.42 -1.25 20.14
N ALA A 162 -17.53 -0.33 20.46
CA ALA A 162 -17.15 0.02 21.82
C ALA A 162 -18.28 0.81 22.49
N ARG A 163 -18.70 0.38 23.68
CA ARG A 163 -19.78 1.00 24.46
C ARG A 163 -19.25 2.11 25.36
N GLY A 164 -20.10 3.10 25.65
CA GLY A 164 -19.78 4.17 26.60
C GLY A 164 -18.67 5.13 26.11
N VAL A 165 -18.44 5.20 24.80
CA VAL A 165 -17.49 6.12 24.20
C VAL A 165 -18.22 7.37 23.69
N SER A 166 -17.70 8.54 24.07
CA SER A 166 -18.15 9.84 23.54
C SER A 166 -16.93 10.65 23.15
N ASP A 167 -16.66 10.75 21.86
CA ASP A 167 -15.50 11.43 21.31
C ASP A 167 -15.87 12.02 19.92
N VAL A 168 -14.92 12.56 19.18
CA VAL A 168 -15.11 13.12 17.84
C VAL A 168 -14.23 12.41 16.82
N VAL A 169 -14.71 12.34 15.58
CA VAL A 169 -13.90 11.98 14.42
C VAL A 169 -13.57 13.23 13.63
N ARG A 170 -12.43 13.20 12.93
CA ARG A 170 -12.00 14.29 12.06
C ARG A 170 -11.37 13.74 10.79
N ALA A 171 -11.60 14.41 9.67
CA ALA A 171 -10.90 14.15 8.44
C ALA A 171 -10.62 15.43 7.67
N SER A 172 -9.51 15.42 6.93
CA SER A 172 -9.16 16.50 6.00
C SER A 172 -9.36 16.04 4.56
N PHE A 173 -9.84 16.92 3.71
CA PHE A 173 -10.00 16.67 2.28
C PHE A 173 -9.69 17.91 1.46
N THR A 174 -9.29 17.71 0.20
CA THR A 174 -8.97 18.79 -0.75
C THR A 174 -9.86 18.63 -1.98
N PRO A 175 -10.90 19.45 -2.15
CA PRO A 175 -11.83 19.35 -3.27
C PRO A 175 -11.15 19.55 -4.63
N ASN A 176 -11.56 18.79 -5.62
CA ASN A 176 -11.21 18.95 -7.03
C ASN A 176 -12.30 19.70 -7.82
N ASP A 177 -13.49 19.85 -7.22
CA ASP A 177 -14.64 20.58 -7.77
C ASP A 177 -15.36 21.34 -6.65
N ALA A 178 -16.34 22.17 -7.02
CA ALA A 178 -17.09 22.99 -6.06
C ALA A 178 -18.32 22.28 -5.48
N GLY A 179 -18.65 21.10 -5.97
CA GLY A 179 -19.86 20.35 -5.57
C GLY A 179 -19.76 19.72 -4.17
N PRO A 180 -20.80 19.00 -3.75
CA PRO A 180 -20.79 18.25 -2.50
C PRO A 180 -19.63 17.27 -2.44
N GLN A 181 -18.94 17.18 -1.30
CA GLN A 181 -17.78 16.33 -1.10
C GLN A 181 -18.15 15.12 -0.24
N THR A 182 -17.81 13.93 -0.70
CA THR A 182 -17.85 12.71 0.11
C THR A 182 -16.51 12.52 0.82
N VAL A 183 -16.52 12.59 2.14
CA VAL A 183 -15.31 12.42 2.95
C VAL A 183 -15.09 10.94 3.19
N GLY A 184 -14.33 10.31 2.29
CA GLY A 184 -14.11 8.85 2.28
C GLY A 184 -13.50 8.32 3.57
N ASP A 185 -12.60 9.07 4.20
CA ASP A 185 -11.96 8.73 5.46
C ASP A 185 -12.98 8.56 6.63
N LEU A 186 -14.21 9.06 6.47
CA LEU A 186 -15.29 8.98 7.47
C LEU A 186 -16.44 8.06 7.04
N ALA A 187 -16.27 7.24 6.03
CA ALA A 187 -17.33 6.38 5.47
C ALA A 187 -17.94 5.42 6.50
N GLY A 188 -17.16 4.97 7.48
CA GLY A 188 -17.62 4.08 8.57
C GLY A 188 -18.25 4.81 9.77
N TYR A 189 -18.35 6.15 9.76
CA TYR A 189 -18.78 6.95 10.90
C TYR A 189 -20.00 7.80 10.56
N ARG A 190 -21.19 7.35 10.94
CA ARG A 190 -22.41 8.17 10.82
C ARG A 190 -22.42 9.25 11.90
N PRO A 191 -22.80 10.50 11.56
CA PRO A 191 -23.00 11.55 12.57
C PRO A 191 -24.08 11.14 13.60
N LEU A 192 -23.85 11.45 14.86
CA LEU A 192 -24.83 11.23 15.94
C LEU A 192 -26.10 12.09 15.70
N GLU A 193 -25.89 13.33 15.25
CA GLU A 193 -26.93 14.26 14.87
C GLU A 193 -26.43 15.08 13.68
N GLU A 194 -27.10 14.98 12.53
CA GLU A 194 -26.67 15.67 11.30
C GLU A 194 -26.69 17.20 11.42
N GLY A 195 -27.58 17.74 12.26
CA GLY A 195 -27.71 19.16 12.57
C GLY A 195 -26.89 19.66 13.74
N ALA A 196 -26.06 18.81 14.39
CA ALA A 196 -25.38 19.14 15.64
C ALA A 196 -24.55 20.44 15.54
N ARG A 197 -24.70 21.31 16.55
CA ARG A 197 -24.01 22.63 16.58
C ARG A 197 -22.50 22.50 16.81
N ASP A 198 -22.03 21.42 17.41
CA ASP A 198 -20.62 21.12 17.66
C ASP A 198 -19.92 20.46 16.46
N THR A 199 -20.65 20.20 15.37
CA THR A 199 -20.04 19.85 14.07
C THR A 199 -19.34 21.06 13.50
N THR A 200 -18.05 20.93 13.22
CA THR A 200 -17.23 22.05 12.72
C THR A 200 -16.64 21.74 11.35
N LEU A 201 -16.55 22.77 10.52
CA LEU A 201 -15.84 22.75 9.25
C LEU A 201 -14.87 23.92 9.23
N THR A 202 -13.61 23.65 8.90
CA THR A 202 -12.59 24.69 8.73
C THR A 202 -11.96 24.58 7.35
N VAL A 203 -11.37 25.67 6.87
CA VAL A 203 -10.65 25.75 5.60
C VAL A 203 -9.28 26.40 5.81
N ARG A 204 -8.28 25.95 5.03
CA ARG A 204 -6.92 26.48 5.05
C ARG A 204 -6.24 26.36 3.69
N ASP A 205 -5.19 27.15 3.49
CA ASP A 205 -4.33 27.00 2.33
C ASP A 205 -3.28 25.92 2.60
N GLY A 206 -3.27 24.92 1.73
CA GLY A 206 -2.41 23.74 1.91
C GLY A 206 -2.74 22.95 3.18
N GLU A 207 -1.91 21.98 3.50
CA GLU A 207 -2.15 21.06 4.62
C GLU A 207 -1.87 21.68 5.99
N PHE A 208 -0.96 22.64 6.07
CA PHE A 208 -0.45 23.18 7.34
C PHE A 208 -0.72 24.68 7.55
N GLY A 209 -1.47 25.31 6.65
CA GLY A 209 -1.85 26.72 6.79
C GLY A 209 -2.75 26.99 8.01
N PRO A 210 -2.92 28.28 8.39
CA PRO A 210 -3.84 28.65 9.46
C PRO A 210 -5.27 28.28 9.08
N ARG A 211 -6.03 27.76 10.05
CA ARG A 211 -7.44 27.37 9.87
C ARG A 211 -8.35 28.57 10.01
N THR A 212 -9.30 28.71 9.09
CA THR A 212 -10.43 29.63 9.17
C THR A 212 -11.70 28.82 9.37
N SER A 213 -12.48 29.14 10.40
CA SER A 213 -13.76 28.47 10.68
C SER A 213 -14.82 28.91 9.68
N ILE A 214 -15.64 27.93 9.25
CA ILE A 214 -16.84 28.16 8.45
C ILE A 214 -18.05 28.10 9.39
N ALA A 215 -18.92 29.12 9.33
CA ALA A 215 -20.11 29.18 10.18
C ALA A 215 -20.98 27.92 9.96
N ARG A 216 -21.56 27.40 11.07
CA ARG A 216 -22.29 26.11 11.05
C ARG A 216 -23.46 26.12 10.06
N GLU A 217 -24.11 27.25 9.90
CA GLU A 217 -25.29 27.45 9.07
C GLU A 217 -24.96 27.39 7.57
N ARG A 218 -23.69 27.57 7.21
CA ARG A 218 -23.24 27.57 5.80
C ARG A 218 -22.94 26.20 5.23
N PHE A 219 -23.02 25.13 6.02
CA PHE A 219 -22.78 23.79 5.50
C PHE A 219 -23.75 22.76 6.09
N THR A 220 -24.01 21.71 5.31
CA THR A 220 -24.80 20.56 5.73
C THR A 220 -23.95 19.31 5.71
N LEU A 221 -24.20 18.39 6.65
CA LEU A 221 -23.59 17.06 6.73
C LEU A 221 -24.69 16.01 6.70
N ARG A 222 -24.61 15.07 5.75
CA ARG A 222 -25.50 13.88 5.68
C ARG A 222 -24.62 12.63 5.51
N GLY A 223 -24.61 11.78 6.52
CA GLY A 223 -23.64 10.69 6.57
C GLY A 223 -22.21 11.25 6.52
N ASN A 224 -21.42 10.87 5.52
CA ASN A 224 -20.09 11.42 5.28
C ASN A 224 -20.03 12.40 4.08
N GLN A 225 -21.19 12.84 3.59
CA GLN A 225 -21.27 13.86 2.54
C GLN A 225 -21.47 15.25 3.14
N VAL A 226 -20.59 16.18 2.79
CA VAL A 226 -20.68 17.59 3.20
C VAL A 226 -20.96 18.48 2.00
N THR A 227 -21.89 19.42 2.17
CA THR A 227 -22.26 20.43 1.16
C THR A 227 -22.04 21.81 1.76
N LEU A 228 -21.37 22.69 1.02
CA LEU A 228 -21.07 24.06 1.43
C LEU A 228 -21.89 25.04 0.60
N GLU A 229 -22.52 26.02 1.26
CA GLU A 229 -23.19 27.13 0.59
C GLU A 229 -22.18 27.94 -0.21
N GLY A 230 -22.47 28.17 -1.49
CA GLY A 230 -21.55 28.80 -2.45
C GLY A 230 -20.50 27.84 -3.03
N GLY A 231 -20.48 26.57 -2.57
CA GLY A 231 -19.55 25.56 -3.06
C GLY A 231 -18.18 25.58 -2.41
N PHE A 232 -17.39 24.56 -2.68
CA PHE A 232 -16.02 24.42 -2.20
C PHE A 232 -15.02 25.12 -3.11
N GLU A 233 -13.99 25.72 -2.53
CA GLU A 233 -12.84 26.24 -3.28
C GLU A 233 -11.88 25.12 -3.60
N LYS A 234 -11.63 24.90 -4.91
CA LYS A 234 -10.73 23.83 -5.41
C LYS A 234 -9.31 24.03 -4.90
N GLY A 235 -8.68 22.93 -4.47
CA GLY A 235 -7.28 22.94 -4.06
C GLY A 235 -7.03 23.50 -2.65
N ARG A 236 -8.04 23.99 -1.94
CA ARG A 236 -7.92 24.31 -0.51
C ARG A 236 -8.17 23.07 0.35
N THR A 237 -7.59 23.04 1.53
CA THR A 237 -7.77 21.92 2.47
C THR A 237 -8.86 22.26 3.46
N TYR A 238 -9.87 21.41 3.53
CA TYR A 238 -10.96 21.47 4.50
C TYR A 238 -10.76 20.40 5.58
N GLU A 239 -11.22 20.67 6.81
CA GLU A 239 -11.23 19.70 7.90
C GLU A 239 -12.62 19.70 8.54
N LEU A 240 -13.25 18.51 8.53
CA LEU A 240 -14.55 18.25 9.13
C LEU A 240 -14.34 17.50 10.45
N VAL A 241 -15.07 17.93 11.52
CA VAL A 241 -15.06 17.28 12.84
C VAL A 241 -16.48 17.15 13.33
N TYR A 242 -16.88 15.93 13.78
CA TYR A 242 -18.20 15.67 14.36
C TYR A 242 -18.18 14.47 15.31
N ARG A 243 -19.28 14.25 16.05
CA ARG A 243 -19.48 13.07 16.89
C ARG A 243 -20.18 11.97 16.09
N PRO A 244 -19.61 10.76 16.00
CA PRO A 244 -20.28 9.63 15.36
C PRO A 244 -21.22 8.90 16.32
N THR A 245 -22.15 8.12 15.75
CA THR A 245 -23.08 7.27 16.50
C THR A 245 -22.42 6.04 17.10
N GLU A 246 -21.40 5.52 16.44
CA GLU A 246 -20.77 4.24 16.75
C GLU A 246 -19.26 4.33 16.71
N TRP A 247 -18.61 3.46 17.49
CA TRP A 247 -17.16 3.37 17.60
C TRP A 247 -16.72 1.94 17.30
N PRO A 248 -16.54 1.56 16.01
CA PRO A 248 -16.10 0.23 15.63
C PRO A 248 -14.73 -0.10 16.27
N VAL A 249 -14.58 -1.32 16.78
CA VAL A 249 -13.31 -1.83 17.34
C VAL A 249 -12.40 -2.24 16.16
N SER A 250 -11.86 -1.24 15.48
CA SER A 250 -11.19 -1.39 14.19
C SER A 250 -9.93 -2.26 14.24
N GLY A 251 -9.23 -2.30 15.39
CA GLY A 251 -8.05 -3.16 15.58
C GLY A 251 -8.32 -4.66 15.41
N LEU A 252 -9.58 -5.10 15.48
CA LEU A 252 -9.98 -6.48 15.15
C LEU A 252 -9.70 -6.87 13.69
N GLY A 253 -9.53 -5.90 12.79
CA GLY A 253 -9.06 -6.17 11.43
C GLY A 253 -7.66 -6.77 11.39
N LEU A 254 -6.76 -6.39 12.31
CA LEU A 254 -5.44 -7.00 12.47
C LEU A 254 -5.56 -8.43 13.01
N ALA A 255 -6.46 -8.66 13.98
CA ALA A 255 -6.73 -9.99 14.52
C ALA A 255 -7.32 -10.93 13.45
N ALA A 256 -8.29 -10.46 12.65
CA ALA A 256 -8.86 -11.24 11.54
C ALA A 256 -7.78 -11.77 10.58
N TYR A 257 -6.86 -10.89 10.16
CA TYR A 257 -5.77 -11.26 9.26
C TYR A 257 -4.78 -12.23 9.91
N ARG A 258 -4.42 -12.00 11.18
CA ARG A 258 -3.60 -12.90 12.00
C ARG A 258 -4.22 -14.30 12.08
N ASP A 259 -5.49 -14.37 12.48
CA ASP A 259 -6.14 -15.63 12.83
C ASP A 259 -6.49 -16.47 11.60
N VAL A 260 -6.87 -15.85 10.47
CA VAL A 260 -7.01 -16.56 9.19
C VAL A 260 -5.66 -17.09 8.71
N THR A 261 -4.58 -16.32 8.84
CA THR A 261 -3.24 -16.79 8.46
C THR A 261 -2.78 -17.94 9.34
N SER A 262 -3.01 -17.84 10.66
CA SER A 262 -2.74 -18.95 11.59
C SER A 262 -3.59 -20.19 11.28
N TRP A 263 -4.88 -20.00 10.98
CA TRP A 263 -5.78 -21.08 10.60
C TRP A 263 -5.31 -21.81 9.33
N VAL A 264 -4.93 -21.08 8.28
CA VAL A 264 -4.37 -21.65 7.04
C VAL A 264 -3.11 -22.49 7.30
N LYS A 265 -2.26 -22.07 8.24
CA LYS A 265 -1.00 -22.79 8.53
C LYS A 265 -1.15 -23.94 9.53
N HIS A 266 -2.01 -23.79 10.50
CA HIS A 266 -1.95 -24.63 11.70
C HIS A 266 -3.23 -25.41 12.03
N ALA A 267 -4.40 -25.02 11.49
CA ALA A 267 -5.64 -25.73 11.78
C ALA A 267 -5.75 -27.02 10.96
N PRO A 268 -6.02 -28.16 11.60
CA PRO A 268 -6.12 -29.44 10.90
C PRO A 268 -7.36 -29.54 9.99
N ASP A 269 -8.40 -28.79 10.31
CA ASP A 269 -9.68 -28.69 9.61
C ASP A 269 -9.76 -27.55 8.60
N ALA A 270 -8.65 -26.82 8.40
CA ALA A 270 -8.62 -25.72 7.45
C ALA A 270 -8.95 -26.21 6.02
N VAL A 271 -9.94 -25.55 5.39
CA VAL A 271 -10.30 -25.85 3.98
C VAL A 271 -9.15 -25.54 3.01
N VAL A 272 -8.17 -24.78 3.46
CA VAL A 272 -6.94 -24.43 2.75
C VAL A 272 -5.77 -24.59 3.69
N ARG A 273 -4.75 -25.32 3.26
CA ARG A 273 -3.54 -25.54 4.06
C ARG A 273 -2.30 -25.10 3.30
N ALA A 274 -1.41 -24.43 4.01
CA ALA A 274 -0.10 -24.05 3.49
C ALA A 274 0.98 -24.22 4.57
N GLU A 275 2.18 -24.59 4.13
CA GLU A 275 3.35 -24.74 5.03
C GLU A 275 3.94 -23.37 5.38
N LYS A 276 3.87 -22.44 4.45
CA LYS A 276 4.41 -21.08 4.55
C LYS A 276 3.37 -20.03 4.18
N ALA A 277 3.48 -18.85 4.75
CA ALA A 277 2.63 -17.72 4.41
C ALA A 277 3.48 -16.47 4.10
N ILE A 278 3.19 -15.85 2.96
CA ILE A 278 3.81 -14.59 2.53
C ILE A 278 2.72 -13.53 2.47
N GLY A 279 2.85 -12.47 3.27
CA GLY A 279 1.98 -11.30 3.21
C GLY A 279 2.36 -10.38 2.05
N PHE A 280 1.37 -9.95 1.29
CA PHE A 280 1.53 -8.87 0.31
C PHE A 280 0.60 -7.72 0.66
N GLY A 281 1.13 -6.50 0.70
CA GLY A 281 0.33 -5.30 0.92
C GLY A 281 0.86 -4.13 0.10
N SER A 282 -0.04 -3.48 -0.64
CA SER A 282 0.30 -2.35 -1.51
C SER A 282 -0.33 -1.06 -0.97
N SER A 283 0.46 0.01 -0.84
CA SER A 283 -0.02 1.33 -0.42
C SER A 283 -0.66 1.30 0.99
N GLN A 284 -1.96 1.49 1.08
CA GLN A 284 -2.72 1.37 2.33
C GLN A 284 -2.49 -0.01 2.99
N SER A 285 -2.61 -1.08 2.23
CA SER A 285 -2.39 -2.43 2.75
C SER A 285 -0.91 -2.73 3.06
N GLY A 286 0.03 -2.03 2.44
CA GLY A 286 1.44 -2.02 2.88
C GLY A 286 1.61 -1.33 4.24
N ARG A 287 0.88 -0.23 4.49
CA ARG A 287 0.82 0.43 5.81
C ARG A 287 0.14 -0.45 6.87
N PHE A 288 -0.85 -1.27 6.46
CA PHE A 288 -1.45 -2.30 7.30
C PHE A 288 -0.38 -3.28 7.79
N LEU A 289 0.42 -3.87 6.90
CA LEU A 289 1.49 -4.81 7.28
C LEU A 289 2.52 -4.16 8.23
N ARG A 290 2.89 -2.89 8.00
CA ARG A 290 3.78 -2.17 8.92
C ARG A 290 3.16 -2.02 10.32
N THR A 291 1.87 -1.73 10.41
CA THR A 291 1.14 -1.64 11.69
C THR A 291 0.99 -3.02 12.33
N PHE A 292 0.65 -4.04 11.53
CA PHE A 292 0.53 -5.44 11.95
C PHE A 292 1.80 -5.95 12.64
N PHE A 293 2.97 -5.66 12.07
CA PHE A 293 4.25 -6.02 12.68
C PHE A 293 4.52 -5.21 13.95
N TYR A 294 4.34 -3.91 13.90
CA TYR A 294 4.62 -3.03 15.03
C TYR A 294 3.77 -3.38 16.27
N GLU A 295 2.49 -3.67 16.08
CA GLU A 295 1.58 -4.05 17.15
C GLU A 295 1.74 -5.52 17.61
N GLY A 296 2.63 -6.30 16.98
CA GLY A 296 2.97 -7.67 17.36
C GLY A 296 1.94 -8.72 16.91
N PHE A 297 1.13 -8.43 15.89
CA PHE A 297 0.14 -9.37 15.36
C PHE A 297 0.74 -10.51 14.52
N ASN A 298 2.03 -10.49 14.20
CA ASN A 298 2.68 -11.64 13.56
C ASN A 298 2.84 -12.85 14.50
N ALA A 299 2.51 -12.71 15.77
CA ALA A 299 2.35 -13.79 16.72
C ALA A 299 0.84 -14.06 16.94
N ASP A 300 0.39 -15.31 16.73
CA ASP A 300 -0.96 -15.71 17.08
C ASP A 300 -1.17 -15.80 18.62
N GLU A 301 -2.35 -16.21 19.09
CA GLU A 301 -2.62 -16.32 20.54
C GLU A 301 -1.73 -17.36 21.25
N GLN A 302 -1.20 -18.34 20.52
CA GLN A 302 -0.25 -19.35 21.03
C GLN A 302 1.21 -18.89 20.88
N GLY A 303 1.47 -17.68 20.39
CA GLY A 303 2.81 -17.15 20.15
C GLY A 303 3.50 -17.70 18.90
N ARG A 304 2.78 -18.42 18.01
CA ARG A 304 3.34 -18.96 16.77
C ARG A 304 3.41 -17.88 15.70
N GLN A 305 4.47 -17.91 14.90
CA GLN A 305 4.64 -17.00 13.78
C GLN A 305 3.64 -17.29 12.66
N VAL A 306 2.85 -16.27 12.24
CA VAL A 306 1.85 -16.43 11.19
C VAL A 306 2.42 -16.16 9.79
N LEU A 307 3.03 -15.02 9.54
CA LEU A 307 3.73 -14.73 8.28
C LEU A 307 5.20 -15.11 8.37
N ASP A 308 5.67 -15.93 7.44
CA ASP A 308 7.09 -16.29 7.28
C ASP A 308 7.85 -15.21 6.48
N GLY A 309 7.16 -14.54 5.54
CA GLY A 309 7.68 -13.45 4.74
C GLY A 309 6.63 -12.39 4.46
N ALA A 310 7.07 -11.19 4.06
CA ALA A 310 6.17 -10.13 3.61
C ALA A 310 6.82 -9.19 2.58
N ILE A 311 6.02 -8.76 1.60
CA ILE A 311 6.36 -7.68 0.67
C ILE A 311 5.47 -6.49 1.01
N VAL A 312 6.10 -5.44 1.56
CA VAL A 312 5.47 -4.17 1.93
C VAL A 312 5.71 -3.18 0.80
N HIS A 313 4.74 -3.10 -0.13
CA HIS A 313 4.87 -2.35 -1.36
C HIS A 313 4.29 -0.93 -1.23
N ILE A 314 5.05 0.08 -1.66
CA ILE A 314 4.67 1.51 -1.75
C ILE A 314 3.95 2.08 -0.53
N ALA A 315 4.39 1.67 0.65
CA ALA A 315 3.88 2.18 1.92
C ALA A 315 4.65 3.43 2.42
N GLY A 316 5.86 3.64 1.92
CA GLY A 316 6.82 4.55 2.52
C GLY A 316 7.17 4.10 3.95
N ALA A 317 7.42 5.05 4.83
CA ALA A 317 7.63 4.80 6.26
C ALA A 317 6.34 4.86 7.09
N ALA A 318 5.19 5.07 6.45
CA ALA A 318 3.92 5.28 7.12
C ALA A 318 3.34 4.01 7.73
N ARG A 319 2.60 4.16 8.84
CA ARG A 319 1.74 3.15 9.47
C ARG A 319 0.27 3.56 9.33
N LEU A 320 -0.63 2.59 9.44
CA LEU A 320 -2.06 2.79 9.24
C LEU A 320 -2.76 3.23 10.53
N SER A 321 -3.79 4.06 10.41
CA SER A 321 -4.75 4.35 11.46
C SER A 321 -5.76 3.20 11.52
N ILE A 322 -5.52 2.20 12.38
CA ILE A 322 -6.40 1.03 12.54
C ILE A 322 -6.58 0.62 14.00
N ASN A 323 -5.52 0.57 14.80
CA ASN A 323 -5.60 0.14 16.19
C ASN A 323 -5.68 1.35 17.13
N GLU A 324 -6.72 2.14 16.97
CA GLU A 324 -7.00 3.32 17.78
C GLU A 324 -8.48 3.69 17.74
N ARG A 325 -8.94 4.45 18.71
CA ARG A 325 -10.30 5.01 18.71
C ARG A 325 -10.45 6.01 17.56
N GLY A 326 -11.56 5.94 16.83
CA GLY A 326 -11.79 6.79 15.67
C GLY A 326 -10.85 6.47 14.50
N ALA A 327 -10.35 5.25 14.43
CA ALA A 327 -9.48 4.80 13.36
C ALA A 327 -10.10 5.00 11.97
N GLN A 328 -9.28 5.42 11.02
CA GLN A 328 -9.70 5.71 9.65
C GLN A 328 -8.81 4.92 8.68
N PRO A 329 -9.06 3.61 8.50
CA PRO A 329 -8.23 2.74 7.68
C PRO A 329 -8.12 3.19 6.22
N THR A 330 -9.20 3.73 5.63
CA THR A 330 -9.21 4.23 4.25
C THR A 330 -8.56 5.62 4.10
N ALA A 331 -8.15 6.26 5.21
CA ALA A 331 -7.65 7.64 5.20
C ALA A 331 -6.47 7.86 4.27
N LEU A 332 -6.55 8.95 3.53
CA LEU A 332 -5.44 9.55 2.77
C LEU A 332 -4.80 10.72 3.53
N SER A 333 -5.37 11.10 4.65
CA SER A 333 -4.96 12.26 5.44
C SER A 333 -3.54 12.12 5.97
N MET A 334 -2.78 13.19 5.87
CA MET A 334 -1.36 13.24 6.21
C MET A 334 -1.07 13.05 7.70
N TYR A 335 -1.95 13.54 8.58
CA TYR A 335 -1.74 13.42 10.03
C TYR A 335 -1.79 11.98 10.56
N THR A 336 -2.31 11.04 9.77
CA THR A 336 -2.35 9.61 10.10
C THR A 336 -1.21 8.81 9.47
N THR A 337 -0.41 9.39 8.59
CA THR A 337 0.56 8.67 7.76
C THR A 337 1.99 8.68 8.29
N THR A 338 2.33 9.64 9.15
CA THR A 338 3.71 9.83 9.63
C THR A 338 3.79 9.57 11.13
N ARG A 339 3.96 8.30 11.52
CA ARG A 339 4.02 7.85 12.91
C ARG A 339 5.34 7.15 13.18
N PHE A 340 6.07 7.65 14.17
CA PHE A 340 7.25 6.94 14.70
C PHE A 340 6.86 5.60 15.37
N PRO A 341 7.62 4.49 15.19
CA PRO A 341 8.89 4.37 14.47
C PRO A 341 8.72 4.24 12.95
N PHE A 342 9.80 4.58 12.21
CA PHE A 342 9.84 4.55 10.75
C PHE A 342 10.59 3.36 10.19
N ALA A 343 11.72 3.00 10.80
CA ALA A 343 12.59 1.90 10.38
C ALA A 343 12.33 0.61 11.19
N THR A 344 12.92 -0.48 10.73
CA THR A 344 12.90 -1.77 11.44
C THR A 344 13.89 -1.84 12.60
N THR A 345 14.96 -1.07 12.53
CA THR A 345 15.96 -0.89 13.59
C THR A 345 15.49 0.17 14.59
N GLU A 346 15.94 0.03 15.83
CA GLU A 346 15.68 1.03 16.86
C GLU A 346 16.26 2.40 16.47
N GLU A 347 15.40 3.41 16.50
CA GLU A 347 15.69 4.80 16.22
C GLU A 347 15.26 5.69 17.37
N ARG A 348 15.76 6.93 17.40
CA ARG A 348 15.33 7.95 18.36
C ARG A 348 14.31 8.88 17.72
N ASP A 349 13.12 8.97 18.30
CA ASP A 349 12.11 9.94 17.89
C ASP A 349 12.66 11.37 18.07
N PRO A 350 12.76 12.17 17.01
CA PRO A 350 13.31 13.53 17.10
C PRO A 350 12.39 14.50 17.86
N VAL A 351 11.14 14.11 18.16
CA VAL A 351 10.15 14.93 18.86
C VAL A 351 10.10 14.59 20.33
N THR A 352 9.91 13.32 20.65
CA THR A 352 9.70 12.86 22.04
C THR A 352 10.98 12.35 22.70
N GLY A 353 12.02 12.05 21.92
CA GLY A 353 13.26 11.43 22.39
C GLY A 353 13.13 9.92 22.65
N ARG A 354 11.94 9.32 22.52
CA ARG A 354 11.70 7.88 22.70
C ARG A 354 12.53 7.08 21.70
N ARG A 355 13.02 5.93 22.15
CA ARG A 355 13.68 4.95 21.26
C ARG A 355 12.69 3.85 20.94
N ASP A 356 12.61 3.46 19.67
CA ASP A 356 11.67 2.44 19.19
C ASP A 356 12.04 2.00 17.76
N GLY A 357 11.62 0.81 17.37
CA GLY A 357 11.72 0.24 16.03
C GLY A 357 10.50 -0.60 15.68
N LEU A 358 10.30 -0.87 14.41
CA LEU A 358 9.12 -1.58 13.93
C LEU A 358 8.97 -2.99 14.55
N PHE A 359 10.08 -3.60 14.98
CA PHE A 359 10.14 -4.92 15.60
C PHE A 359 10.55 -4.91 17.08
N ASP A 360 10.52 -3.76 17.76
CA ASP A 360 10.98 -3.67 19.15
C ASP A 360 9.98 -4.15 20.18
N ASN A 361 8.69 -4.20 19.83
CA ASN A 361 7.68 -4.89 20.64
C ASN A 361 8.13 -6.36 20.88
N PRO A 362 8.12 -6.88 22.13
CA PRO A 362 8.58 -8.25 22.43
C PRO A 362 7.90 -9.33 21.58
N ARG A 363 6.60 -9.21 21.31
CA ARG A 363 5.86 -10.13 20.43
C ARG A 363 6.33 -10.04 18.99
N ALA A 364 6.52 -8.81 18.48
CA ALA A 364 7.04 -8.57 17.14
C ALA A 364 8.47 -9.11 16.98
N ARG A 365 9.31 -8.92 18.01
CA ARG A 365 10.69 -9.42 18.02
C ARG A 365 10.79 -10.94 17.98
N ALA A 366 9.89 -11.64 18.68
CA ALA A 366 9.87 -13.10 18.73
C ALA A 366 9.43 -13.75 17.40
N THR A 367 8.67 -13.03 16.57
CA THR A 367 8.07 -13.56 15.34
C THR A 367 8.38 -12.71 14.11
N GLN A 368 9.62 -12.18 14.03
CA GLN A 368 10.05 -11.37 12.89
C GLN A 368 10.03 -12.17 11.59
N PRO A 369 9.26 -11.74 10.56
CA PRO A 369 9.30 -12.36 9.26
C PRO A 369 10.52 -11.90 8.45
N LYS A 370 10.74 -12.51 7.29
CA LYS A 370 11.57 -11.95 6.23
C LYS A 370 10.78 -10.83 5.54
N VAL A 371 11.35 -9.62 5.42
CA VAL A 371 10.59 -8.47 4.88
C VAL A 371 11.32 -7.81 3.71
N MET A 372 10.58 -7.53 2.65
CA MET A 372 10.99 -6.66 1.56
C MET A 372 10.14 -5.38 1.58
N PHE A 373 10.77 -4.22 1.75
CA PHE A 373 10.14 -2.92 1.52
C PHE A 373 10.43 -2.49 0.09
N THR A 374 9.39 -2.24 -0.69
CA THR A 374 9.53 -1.74 -2.06
C THR A 374 8.82 -0.40 -2.18
N ASN A 375 9.52 0.65 -2.62
CA ASN A 375 8.95 1.98 -2.80
C ASN A 375 9.31 2.53 -4.18
N THR A 376 8.43 3.36 -4.74
CA THR A 376 8.66 4.11 -5.98
C THR A 376 9.15 5.53 -5.67
N ALA A 377 9.44 6.31 -6.70
CA ALA A 377 9.83 7.71 -6.55
C ALA A 377 8.77 8.55 -5.82
N VAL A 378 7.49 8.26 -6.03
CA VAL A 378 6.40 8.98 -5.36
C VAL A 378 6.48 8.89 -3.83
N GLU A 379 6.88 7.76 -3.26
CA GLU A 379 6.98 7.61 -1.80
C GLU A 379 8.15 8.42 -1.21
N TYR A 380 9.14 8.76 -2.01
CA TYR A 380 10.18 9.71 -1.62
C TYR A 380 9.71 11.17 -1.73
N TRP A 381 8.90 11.50 -2.75
CA TRP A 381 8.47 12.86 -3.06
C TRP A 381 7.12 13.24 -2.48
N GLY A 382 6.18 12.30 -2.41
CA GLY A 382 4.78 12.59 -2.20
C GLY A 382 4.22 12.24 -0.84
N GLY A 383 3.23 13.03 -0.44
CA GLY A 383 2.25 12.66 0.55
C GLY A 383 2.76 12.37 1.96
N GLY A 384 3.91 12.95 2.39
CA GLY A 384 4.46 12.69 3.73
C GLY A 384 4.83 11.23 4.00
N ARG A 385 4.92 10.40 2.96
CA ARG A 385 5.20 8.96 3.11
C ARG A 385 6.63 8.67 3.51
N GLY A 386 7.57 9.58 3.20
CA GLY A 386 8.93 9.59 3.70
C GLY A 386 9.68 8.27 3.51
N ALA A 387 9.69 7.70 2.29
CA ALA A 387 10.32 6.40 2.04
C ALA A 387 11.80 6.34 2.47
N ALA A 388 12.50 7.46 2.42
CA ALA A 388 13.87 7.57 2.93
C ALA A 388 13.98 7.13 4.40
N LEU A 389 12.97 7.41 5.23
CA LEU A 389 12.95 7.05 6.67
C LEU A 389 12.92 5.53 6.93
N VAL A 390 12.66 4.70 5.92
CA VAL A 390 12.75 3.23 6.06
C VAL A 390 14.19 2.79 6.23
N HIS A 391 15.15 3.55 5.67
CA HIS A 391 16.57 3.17 5.62
C HIS A 391 17.53 4.32 5.98
N THR A 392 17.01 5.40 6.60
CA THR A 392 17.84 6.51 7.13
C THR A 392 17.41 6.87 8.55
N THR A 393 18.31 7.51 9.29
CA THR A 393 17.95 8.11 10.58
C THR A 393 16.93 9.23 10.41
N PRO A 394 16.02 9.45 11.39
CA PRO A 394 14.98 10.49 11.29
C PRO A 394 15.53 11.92 11.16
N ASP A 395 16.79 12.15 11.56
CA ASP A 395 17.49 13.43 11.38
C ASP A 395 18.08 13.61 9.97
N GLY A 396 17.94 12.59 9.09
CA GLY A 396 18.43 12.62 7.71
C GLY A 396 19.95 12.68 7.55
N ARG A 397 20.71 12.25 8.55
CA ARG A 397 22.18 12.39 8.54
C ARG A 397 22.93 11.11 8.18
N ARG A 398 22.32 9.95 8.35
CA ARG A 398 22.96 8.64 8.14
C ARG A 398 22.04 7.62 7.51
N ASP A 399 22.62 6.77 6.68
CA ASP A 399 21.99 5.53 6.26
C ASP A 399 21.94 4.54 7.43
N LEU A 400 20.89 3.72 7.51
CA LEU A 400 20.72 2.65 8.48
C LEU A 400 21.21 1.32 7.91
N ALA A 401 21.88 0.53 8.74
CA ALA A 401 22.10 -0.88 8.46
C ALA A 401 20.78 -1.64 8.64
N LEU A 402 20.27 -2.25 7.58
CA LEU A 402 19.08 -3.08 7.66
C LEU A 402 19.42 -4.45 8.27
N PRO A 403 18.53 -5.03 9.11
CA PRO A 403 18.72 -6.37 9.67
C PRO A 403 18.84 -7.45 8.57
N PRO A 404 19.45 -8.61 8.86
CA PRO A 404 19.64 -9.67 7.86
C PRO A 404 18.35 -10.18 7.24
N ASN A 405 17.24 -10.15 7.97
CA ASN A 405 15.91 -10.54 7.51
C ASN A 405 15.14 -9.42 6.79
N VAL A 406 15.78 -8.29 6.47
CA VAL A 406 15.15 -7.13 5.84
C VAL A 406 15.88 -6.75 4.56
N ARG A 407 15.13 -6.44 3.51
CA ARG A 407 15.63 -5.82 2.27
C ARG A 407 14.78 -4.61 1.93
N ALA A 408 15.40 -3.60 1.32
CA ALA A 408 14.72 -2.41 0.82
C ALA A 408 15.08 -2.18 -0.64
N TYR A 409 14.05 -1.91 -1.46
CA TYR A 409 14.22 -1.72 -2.90
C TYR A 409 13.50 -0.45 -3.35
N PHE A 410 14.19 0.32 -4.16
CA PHE A 410 13.67 1.51 -4.82
C PHE A 410 13.40 1.20 -6.30
N LEU A 411 12.14 1.31 -6.70
CA LEU A 411 11.68 1.16 -8.08
C LEU A 411 11.85 2.52 -8.77
N THR A 412 12.99 2.72 -9.35
CA THR A 412 13.53 4.01 -9.77
C THR A 412 12.66 4.69 -10.82
N GLY A 413 12.41 5.98 -10.63
CA GLY A 413 11.66 6.82 -11.56
C GLY A 413 10.16 6.55 -11.60
N ALA A 414 9.66 5.50 -10.98
CA ALA A 414 8.26 5.09 -11.10
C ALA A 414 7.31 5.95 -10.25
N GLN A 415 6.07 6.11 -10.72
CA GLN A 415 4.98 6.62 -9.88
C GLN A 415 4.33 5.51 -9.07
N HIS A 416 3.40 5.88 -8.15
CA HIS A 416 2.74 4.95 -7.22
C HIS A 416 2.11 3.72 -7.88
N GLY A 417 1.44 3.87 -8.99
CA GLY A 417 0.98 2.82 -9.89
C GLY A 417 1.22 3.24 -11.32
N PRO A 418 1.80 2.40 -12.20
CA PRO A 418 2.09 2.78 -13.57
C PRO A 418 0.86 3.33 -14.29
N ALA A 419 0.99 4.45 -14.98
CA ALA A 419 -0.06 4.91 -15.87
C ALA A 419 -0.20 3.93 -17.06
N PRO A 420 -1.38 3.83 -17.68
CA PRO A 420 -1.52 3.11 -18.93
C PRO A 420 -0.58 3.66 -20.00
N PHE A 421 -0.16 2.81 -20.92
CA PHE A 421 0.55 3.23 -22.11
C PHE A 421 -0.23 2.77 -23.36
N PRO A 422 -0.52 3.66 -24.34
CA PRO A 422 -0.25 5.10 -24.35
C PRO A 422 -0.92 5.84 -23.21
N VAL A 423 -0.26 6.92 -22.73
CA VAL A 423 -0.78 7.73 -21.63
C VAL A 423 -2.02 8.50 -22.11
N PRO A 424 -3.19 8.36 -21.46
CA PRO A 424 -4.37 9.12 -21.83
C PRO A 424 -4.15 10.64 -21.73
N ALA A 425 -4.74 11.39 -22.64
CA ALA A 425 -4.77 12.84 -22.54
C ALA A 425 -5.59 13.30 -21.33
N GLY A 426 -5.21 14.42 -20.73
CA GLY A 426 -5.87 14.99 -19.55
C GLY A 426 -5.35 14.37 -18.25
N GLY A 427 -6.13 14.46 -17.18
CA GLY A 427 -5.76 14.00 -15.85
C GLY A 427 -5.66 15.14 -14.84
N GLN A 428 -5.17 14.85 -13.64
CA GLN A 428 -5.07 15.82 -12.54
C GLN A 428 -3.75 16.59 -12.52
N GLY A 429 -2.73 16.08 -13.22
CA GLY A 429 -1.40 16.68 -13.28
C GLY A 429 -1.28 17.77 -14.33
N GLN A 430 -0.30 18.69 -14.15
CA GLN A 430 0.12 19.65 -15.17
C GLN A 430 0.83 18.97 -16.33
N LEU A 431 1.44 17.81 -16.07
CA LEU A 431 2.24 17.04 -17.02
C LEU A 431 1.58 15.65 -17.23
N PRO A 432 1.88 14.96 -18.35
CA PRO A 432 1.43 13.59 -18.57
C PRO A 432 1.83 12.67 -17.41
N ALA A 433 0.94 11.76 -17.06
CA ALA A 433 1.22 10.78 -15.99
C ALA A 433 2.38 9.84 -16.38
N ASN A 434 3.06 9.30 -15.40
CA ASN A 434 4.23 8.46 -15.57
C ASN A 434 3.85 7.00 -15.86
N PRO A 435 4.13 6.46 -17.07
CA PRO A 435 3.79 5.09 -17.45
C PRO A 435 4.86 4.05 -17.11
N LEU A 436 5.95 4.43 -16.42
CA LEU A 436 7.09 3.56 -16.17
C LEU A 436 6.66 2.30 -15.42
N GLU A 437 6.93 1.14 -16.03
CA GLU A 437 6.45 -0.16 -15.57
C GLU A 437 7.45 -0.83 -14.61
N TYR A 438 6.97 -1.36 -13.50
CA TYR A 438 7.79 -2.01 -12.48
C TYR A 438 7.30 -3.41 -12.04
N TRP A 439 6.12 -3.84 -12.48
CA TRP A 439 5.56 -5.12 -12.04
C TRP A 439 6.39 -6.34 -12.46
N TRP A 440 7.16 -6.23 -13.55
CA TRP A 440 8.13 -7.27 -13.93
C TRP A 440 9.18 -7.48 -12.82
N THR A 441 9.69 -6.39 -12.25
CA THR A 441 10.59 -6.44 -11.09
C THR A 441 9.87 -7.00 -9.85
N MET A 442 8.62 -6.63 -9.63
CA MET A 442 7.85 -7.16 -8.49
C MET A 442 7.62 -8.67 -8.59
N ARG A 443 7.45 -9.23 -9.81
CA ARG A 443 7.43 -10.70 -10.02
C ARG A 443 8.74 -11.35 -9.59
N ALA A 444 9.87 -10.80 -10.00
CA ALA A 444 11.18 -11.32 -9.62
C ALA A 444 11.38 -11.27 -8.10
N LEU A 445 10.94 -10.19 -7.45
CA LEU A 445 11.02 -10.05 -6.00
C LEU A 445 10.07 -11.01 -5.27
N LEU A 446 8.88 -11.32 -5.82
CA LEU A 446 7.98 -12.33 -5.25
C LEU A 446 8.61 -13.74 -5.33
N VAL A 447 9.24 -14.08 -6.44
CA VAL A 447 9.99 -15.34 -6.59
C VAL A 447 11.15 -15.39 -5.59
N ALA A 448 11.93 -14.30 -5.48
CA ALA A 448 13.03 -14.22 -4.53
C ALA A 448 12.55 -14.30 -3.06
N MET A 449 11.40 -13.72 -2.71
CA MET A 449 10.79 -13.86 -1.38
C MET A 449 10.36 -15.32 -1.13
N THR A 450 9.74 -15.96 -2.13
CA THR A 450 9.33 -17.35 -2.02
C THR A 450 10.52 -18.26 -1.79
N ASP A 451 11.59 -18.11 -2.56
CA ASP A 451 12.83 -18.88 -2.37
C ASP A 451 13.49 -18.60 -1.01
N TRP A 452 13.43 -17.35 -0.56
CA TRP A 452 13.98 -16.98 0.75
C TRP A 452 13.24 -17.66 1.89
N VAL A 453 11.90 -17.70 1.81
CA VAL A 453 11.04 -18.30 2.85
C VAL A 453 11.10 -19.84 2.83
N THR A 454 11.10 -20.46 1.64
CA THR A 454 10.99 -21.91 1.50
C THR A 454 12.33 -22.63 1.45
N LYS A 455 13.37 -21.99 0.87
CA LYS A 455 14.69 -22.62 0.63
C LYS A 455 15.82 -21.93 1.41
N GLY A 456 15.56 -20.79 2.05
CA GLY A 456 16.62 -19.99 2.69
C GLY A 456 17.52 -19.22 1.70
N THR A 457 17.23 -19.29 0.38
CA THR A 457 18.01 -18.57 -0.64
C THR A 457 17.82 -17.08 -0.48
N GLU A 458 18.87 -16.34 -0.12
CA GLU A 458 18.79 -14.90 0.07
C GLU A 458 18.40 -14.17 -1.21
N PRO A 459 17.55 -13.13 -1.12
CA PRO A 459 17.22 -12.28 -2.24
C PRO A 459 18.40 -11.39 -2.64
N PRO A 460 18.34 -10.70 -3.79
CA PRO A 460 19.33 -9.68 -4.14
C PRO A 460 19.56 -8.68 -3.00
N PRO A 461 20.77 -8.09 -2.89
CA PRO A 461 21.04 -7.04 -1.93
C PRO A 461 20.07 -5.86 -2.05
N SER A 462 19.84 -5.13 -0.97
CA SER A 462 19.04 -3.90 -1.00
C SER A 462 19.57 -2.91 -2.03
N ALA A 463 18.66 -2.29 -2.78
CA ALA A 463 18.96 -1.32 -3.81
C ALA A 463 18.12 -0.05 -3.58
N VAL A 464 18.69 0.90 -2.83
CA VAL A 464 18.05 2.18 -2.45
C VAL A 464 19.05 3.33 -2.65
N PRO A 465 18.56 4.57 -2.80
CA PRO A 465 19.45 5.73 -2.77
C PRO A 465 20.04 5.92 -1.36
N ARG A 466 21.27 6.40 -1.27
CA ARG A 466 22.01 6.49 -0.02
C ARG A 466 22.59 7.90 0.20
N ILE A 467 22.63 8.30 1.46
CA ILE A 467 23.29 9.55 1.88
C ILE A 467 24.80 9.45 1.67
N ALA A 468 25.37 8.28 2.01
CA ALA A 468 26.81 8.05 2.00
C ALA A 468 27.46 8.20 0.61
N ASP A 469 26.74 7.89 -0.46
CA ASP A 469 27.24 8.00 -1.85
C ASP A 469 26.65 9.20 -2.63
N GLY A 470 25.86 10.04 -1.95
CA GLY A 470 25.27 11.25 -2.53
C GLY A 470 24.11 10.98 -3.49
N THR A 471 23.58 9.75 -3.54
CA THR A 471 22.39 9.42 -4.36
C THR A 471 21.08 9.71 -3.63
N LEU A 472 21.11 9.97 -2.31
CA LEU A 472 20.00 10.49 -1.52
C LEU A 472 20.40 11.83 -0.92
N VAL A 473 19.69 12.90 -1.23
CA VAL A 473 20.07 14.26 -0.89
C VAL A 473 18.90 15.08 -0.34
N PRO A 474 19.18 16.12 0.48
CA PRO A 474 18.19 17.16 0.74
C PRO A 474 17.79 17.84 -0.58
N ILE A 475 16.53 18.26 -0.68
CA ILE A 475 16.01 18.92 -1.90
C ILE A 475 16.85 20.15 -2.33
N SER A 476 17.46 20.84 -1.37
CA SER A 476 18.37 21.98 -1.63
C SER A 476 19.67 21.59 -2.36
N ARG A 477 20.01 20.30 -2.39
CA ARG A 477 21.18 19.75 -3.08
C ARG A 477 20.79 18.92 -4.32
N LEU A 478 19.49 18.86 -4.64
CA LEU A 478 19.02 18.15 -5.83
C LEU A 478 19.49 18.89 -7.09
N LYS A 479 20.09 18.15 -8.02
CA LYS A 479 20.59 18.69 -9.29
C LYS A 479 19.55 18.54 -10.41
N PHE A 480 18.28 18.78 -10.11
CA PHE A 480 17.23 18.67 -11.12
C PHE A 480 17.40 19.74 -12.20
N PRO A 481 17.42 19.36 -13.50
CA PRO A 481 17.62 20.30 -14.59
C PRO A 481 16.44 21.28 -14.69
N LYS A 482 16.71 22.49 -15.19
CA LYS A 482 15.68 23.47 -15.47
C LYS A 482 15.09 23.21 -16.85
N PHE A 483 13.78 23.07 -16.92
CA PHE A 483 13.04 22.96 -18.17
C PHE A 483 12.27 24.25 -18.45
N PRO A 484 12.27 24.74 -19.69
CA PRO A 484 11.48 25.93 -20.05
C PRO A 484 9.99 25.75 -19.77
N GLY A 485 9.37 26.76 -19.18
CA GLY A 485 7.93 26.76 -18.88
C GLY A 485 7.45 25.80 -17.80
N MET A 486 8.36 25.10 -17.12
CA MET A 486 8.02 24.14 -16.07
C MET A 486 8.47 24.64 -14.69
N GLN A 487 7.61 24.43 -13.69
CA GLN A 487 7.94 24.68 -12.29
C GLN A 487 8.95 23.61 -11.81
N SER A 488 10.09 24.06 -11.29
CA SER A 488 11.05 23.16 -10.64
C SER A 488 10.46 22.55 -9.38
N PRO A 489 10.84 21.31 -9.02
CA PRO A 489 10.34 20.67 -7.82
C PRO A 489 10.81 21.46 -6.58
N THR A 490 9.86 21.80 -5.73
CA THR A 490 10.10 22.39 -4.41
C THR A 490 9.46 21.52 -3.35
N LEU A 491 9.93 21.60 -2.12
CA LEU A 491 9.28 20.91 -1.01
C LEU A 491 7.87 21.49 -0.81
N VAL A 492 6.87 20.69 -1.13
CA VAL A 492 5.45 21.04 -0.91
C VAL A 492 4.91 20.37 0.34
N LEU A 493 5.22 19.08 0.52
CA LEU A 493 4.80 18.29 1.68
C LEU A 493 5.96 17.40 2.12
N GLY A 494 6.55 17.71 3.27
CA GLY A 494 7.57 16.86 3.90
C GLY A 494 6.98 15.95 4.97
N PRO A 495 7.67 14.86 5.33
CA PRO A 495 7.30 14.02 6.44
C PRO A 495 7.32 14.84 7.74
N ARG A 496 6.32 14.61 8.60
CA ARG A 496 6.20 15.29 9.90
C ARG A 496 5.94 14.27 11.00
N ALA A 497 6.52 14.53 12.16
CA ALA A 497 6.25 13.77 13.36
C ALA A 497 5.96 14.75 14.52
N GLY A 498 4.86 14.54 15.24
CA GLY A 498 4.43 15.43 16.33
C GLY A 498 4.32 16.91 15.91
N GLY A 499 3.91 17.20 14.67
CA GLY A 499 3.80 18.54 14.13
C GLY A 499 5.12 19.16 13.61
N LYS A 500 6.27 18.57 13.90
CA LYS A 500 7.58 19.04 13.41
C LYS A 500 7.89 18.43 12.03
N ALA A 501 8.41 19.24 11.11
CA ALA A 501 8.92 18.76 9.84
C ALA A 501 10.21 17.95 10.08
N LEU A 502 10.27 16.76 9.46
CA LEU A 502 11.49 15.97 9.38
C LEU A 502 12.30 16.39 8.15
N PRO A 503 13.61 16.14 8.12
CA PRO A 503 14.41 16.35 6.93
C PRO A 503 13.81 15.63 5.72
N PHE A 504 13.67 16.36 4.61
CA PHE A 504 13.13 15.81 3.38
C PHE A 504 14.26 15.42 2.45
N LEU A 505 14.40 14.12 2.23
CA LEU A 505 15.44 13.55 1.37
C LEU A 505 14.80 12.95 0.12
N VAL A 506 15.39 13.28 -1.02
CA VAL A 506 14.94 12.82 -2.35
C VAL A 506 16.07 12.12 -3.09
N PRO A 507 15.76 11.19 -4.02
CA PRO A 507 16.76 10.61 -4.88
C PRO A 507 17.43 11.67 -5.76
N GLN A 508 18.75 11.60 -5.90
CA GLN A 508 19.52 12.44 -6.82
C GLN A 508 19.30 11.98 -8.26
N VAL A 509 19.38 12.93 -9.19
CA VAL A 509 19.11 12.71 -10.62
C VAL A 509 20.36 12.97 -11.47
N ASP A 510 20.35 12.44 -12.69
CA ASP A 510 21.31 12.72 -13.75
C ASP A 510 21.01 14.03 -14.50
N ALA A 511 21.76 14.31 -15.57
CA ALA A 511 21.58 15.50 -16.40
C ALA A 511 20.24 15.54 -17.15
N ASP A 512 19.58 14.39 -17.31
CA ASP A 512 18.25 14.28 -17.92
C ASP A 512 17.11 14.42 -16.89
N GLY A 513 17.44 14.49 -15.60
CA GLY A 513 16.48 14.53 -14.52
C GLY A 513 15.96 13.15 -14.09
N ASN A 514 16.57 12.07 -14.56
CA ASN A 514 16.25 10.70 -14.17
C ASN A 514 17.07 10.25 -12.95
N GLU A 515 16.45 9.52 -12.04
CA GLU A 515 17.06 9.14 -10.76
C GLU A 515 18.21 8.14 -10.92
N LEU A 516 19.27 8.29 -10.11
CA LEU A 516 20.54 7.59 -10.27
C LEU A 516 20.60 6.21 -9.61
N ALA A 517 19.86 6.01 -8.50
CA ALA A 517 19.97 4.84 -7.65
C ALA A 517 18.73 3.94 -7.72
N GLY A 518 18.81 2.75 -7.10
CA GLY A 518 17.72 1.78 -7.04
C GLY A 518 17.73 0.77 -8.17
N ILE A 519 16.59 0.11 -8.38
CA ILE A 519 16.39 -0.84 -9.48
C ILE A 519 15.94 -0.05 -10.72
N ARG A 520 16.86 0.16 -11.63
CA ARG A 520 16.62 0.92 -12.86
C ARG A 520 16.23 -0.04 -13.99
N THR A 521 14.91 -0.09 -14.29
CA THR A 521 14.36 -0.95 -15.35
C THR A 521 14.93 -0.57 -16.74
N PRO A 522 14.80 -1.44 -17.77
CA PRO A 522 15.21 -1.09 -19.12
C PRO A 522 14.54 0.18 -19.65
N GLU A 523 13.24 0.40 -19.35
CA GLU A 523 12.52 1.64 -19.70
C GLU A 523 13.15 2.90 -19.05
N HIS A 524 13.64 2.79 -17.83
CA HIS A 524 14.31 3.88 -17.14
C HIS A 524 15.73 4.14 -17.67
N ARG A 525 16.43 3.10 -18.12
CA ARG A 525 17.82 3.17 -18.61
C ARG A 525 17.94 3.55 -20.09
N VAL A 526 16.88 3.29 -20.87
CA VAL A 526 16.73 3.67 -22.28
C VAL A 526 15.49 4.56 -22.40
N PRO A 527 15.53 5.76 -21.79
CA PRO A 527 14.33 6.57 -21.59
C PRO A 527 13.90 7.32 -22.84
N VAL A 528 12.60 7.52 -23.00
CA VAL A 528 12.00 8.47 -23.96
C VAL A 528 11.55 9.78 -23.29
N ALA A 529 11.73 9.88 -21.95
CA ALA A 529 11.28 11.00 -21.14
C ALA A 529 12.13 11.12 -19.87
N THR A 530 12.05 12.25 -19.18
CA THR A 530 12.37 12.33 -17.77
C THR A 530 11.17 11.78 -16.98
N TYR A 531 11.41 10.83 -16.09
CA TYR A 531 10.40 10.23 -15.24
C TYR A 531 10.54 10.75 -13.81
N THR A 532 9.46 11.32 -13.27
CA THR A 532 9.49 11.93 -11.93
C THR A 532 8.56 11.21 -10.96
N GLY A 533 8.87 11.27 -9.67
CA GLY A 533 8.00 10.87 -8.57
C GLY A 533 7.02 11.97 -8.12
N TRP A 534 6.86 13.04 -8.88
CA TRP A 534 6.02 14.18 -8.55
C TRP A 534 5.34 14.75 -9.79
N ASN A 535 4.16 15.37 -9.58
CA ASN A 535 3.42 16.12 -10.58
C ASN A 535 2.59 17.20 -9.87
N TYR A 536 2.55 18.39 -10.38
CA TYR A 536 1.74 19.47 -9.80
C TYR A 536 0.29 19.36 -10.25
N ARG A 537 -0.64 19.81 -9.39
CA ARG A 537 -2.06 19.89 -9.71
C ARG A 537 -2.30 20.86 -10.85
N ASN A 538 -3.15 20.49 -11.80
CA ASN A 538 -3.50 21.40 -12.90
C ASN A 538 -4.55 22.43 -12.49
N ALA A 539 -4.75 23.44 -13.33
CA ALA A 539 -5.68 24.55 -13.05
C ALA A 539 -7.15 24.09 -12.94
N ALA A 540 -7.53 23.00 -13.61
CA ALA A 540 -8.91 22.51 -13.57
C ALA A 540 -9.35 22.05 -12.17
N ILE A 541 -8.40 21.54 -11.37
CA ILE A 541 -8.67 21.08 -10.00
C ILE A 541 -8.12 22.01 -8.91
N GLY A 542 -7.54 23.16 -9.29
CA GLY A 542 -6.98 24.17 -8.37
C GLY A 542 -5.75 23.71 -7.59
N GLY A 543 -5.16 24.61 -6.80
CA GLY A 543 -3.97 24.29 -6.00
C GLY A 543 -2.74 24.01 -6.86
N THR A 544 -2.48 24.82 -7.89
CA THR A 544 -1.44 24.58 -8.92
C THR A 544 0.00 24.58 -8.40
N THR A 545 0.23 24.98 -7.17
CA THR A 545 1.52 24.88 -6.47
C THR A 545 1.63 23.67 -5.56
N GLN A 546 0.59 22.81 -5.51
CA GLN A 546 0.55 21.60 -4.72
C GLN A 546 0.78 20.36 -5.59
N LEU A 547 1.36 19.33 -5.02
CA LEU A 547 1.53 18.05 -5.71
C LEU A 547 0.18 17.30 -5.82
N VAL A 548 -0.02 16.62 -6.95
CA VAL A 548 -1.07 15.61 -7.05
C VAL A 548 -0.63 14.40 -6.24
N ASN A 549 -1.50 13.94 -5.35
CA ASN A 549 -1.20 12.75 -4.56
C ASN A 549 -1.05 11.52 -5.48
N LEU A 550 -0.01 10.72 -5.27
CA LEU A 550 0.26 9.45 -5.95
C LEU A 550 0.69 9.54 -7.43
N LEU A 551 0.76 10.72 -8.02
CA LEU A 551 1.15 10.89 -9.42
C LEU A 551 2.59 11.39 -9.58
N GLY A 552 3.30 10.75 -10.49
CA GLY A 552 4.50 11.25 -11.11
C GLY A 552 4.22 11.84 -12.49
N ALA A 553 5.27 12.25 -13.18
CA ALA A 553 5.17 12.77 -14.53
C ALA A 553 6.16 12.07 -15.48
N ALA A 554 5.79 12.01 -16.75
CA ALA A 554 6.70 11.76 -17.86
C ALA A 554 6.85 13.07 -18.64
N ILE A 555 8.08 13.59 -18.74
CA ILE A 555 8.42 14.82 -19.47
C ILE A 555 9.15 14.38 -20.73
N PRO A 556 8.49 14.30 -21.89
CA PRO A 556 9.07 13.74 -23.11
C PRO A 556 10.35 14.47 -23.54
N PHE A 557 11.27 13.74 -24.12
CA PHE A 557 12.38 14.36 -24.85
C PHE A 557 11.87 14.90 -26.20
N ALA A 558 12.50 15.96 -26.70
CA ALA A 558 12.29 16.41 -28.08
C ALA A 558 12.64 15.27 -29.07
N ARG A 559 11.95 15.23 -30.19
CA ARG A 559 12.23 14.21 -31.23
C ARG A 559 13.56 14.47 -31.91
N THR A 560 13.78 15.72 -32.29
CA THR A 560 14.96 16.14 -33.08
C THR A 560 15.78 17.18 -32.33
N ARG A 561 17.04 17.35 -32.73
CA ARG A 561 17.92 18.40 -32.24
C ARG A 561 17.32 19.79 -32.45
N ALA A 562 16.73 20.04 -33.64
CA ALA A 562 16.11 21.32 -33.95
C ALA A 562 14.97 21.66 -33.00
N GLU A 563 14.09 20.70 -32.70
CA GLU A 563 12.98 20.89 -31.73
C GLU A 563 13.50 21.21 -30.32
N ARG A 564 14.53 20.48 -29.85
CA ARG A 564 15.07 20.76 -28.50
C ARG A 564 15.75 22.13 -28.42
N GLU A 565 16.48 22.54 -29.45
CA GLU A 565 17.14 23.85 -29.52
C GLU A 565 16.10 24.97 -29.57
N GLN A 566 15.03 24.81 -30.36
CA GLN A 566 13.91 25.75 -30.39
C GLN A 566 13.19 25.84 -29.03
N ALA A 567 13.01 24.74 -28.32
CA ALA A 567 12.42 24.71 -27.00
C ALA A 567 13.37 25.19 -25.88
N GLY A 568 14.66 25.34 -26.14
CA GLY A 568 15.68 25.63 -25.13
C GLY A 568 15.89 24.45 -24.16
N ASP A 569 15.59 23.22 -24.57
CA ASP A 569 15.77 22.02 -23.76
C ASP A 569 17.24 21.57 -23.81
N ALA A 570 17.88 21.48 -22.65
CA ALA A 570 19.28 21.06 -22.55
C ALA A 570 19.48 19.55 -22.72
N ARG A 571 18.41 18.76 -22.58
CA ARG A 571 18.48 17.28 -22.73
C ARG A 571 18.65 16.92 -24.21
N LEU A 572 19.42 15.87 -24.50
CA LEU A 572 19.52 15.36 -25.86
C LEU A 572 18.15 14.88 -26.37
N SER A 573 17.87 15.14 -27.63
CA SER A 573 16.68 14.64 -28.33
C SER A 573 16.76 13.12 -28.57
N LEU A 574 15.63 12.49 -28.91
CA LEU A 574 15.57 11.07 -29.20
C LEU A 574 16.49 10.68 -30.37
N ALA A 575 16.52 11.47 -31.46
CA ALA A 575 17.37 11.23 -32.59
C ALA A 575 18.88 11.36 -32.28
N GLU A 576 19.25 12.20 -31.28
CA GLU A 576 20.64 12.29 -30.82
C GLU A 576 21.03 11.12 -29.89
N ARG A 577 20.07 10.46 -29.26
CA ARG A 577 20.29 9.34 -28.33
C ARG A 577 20.27 7.98 -29.01
N TYR A 578 19.34 7.80 -29.92
CA TYR A 578 19.03 6.52 -30.52
C TYR A 578 18.95 6.67 -32.05
N ALA A 579 19.80 5.94 -32.76
CA ALA A 579 19.78 5.97 -34.22
C ALA A 579 18.44 5.43 -34.78
N THR A 580 17.88 4.40 -34.17
CA THR A 580 16.59 3.80 -34.52
C THR A 580 15.91 3.21 -33.25
N PRO A 581 14.58 2.95 -33.28
CA PRO A 581 13.91 2.21 -32.21
C PRO A 581 14.51 0.82 -31.94
N GLU A 582 15.03 0.15 -32.96
CA GLU A 582 15.69 -1.15 -32.87
C GLU A 582 17.04 -1.04 -32.12
N ALA A 583 17.78 0.05 -32.32
CA ALA A 583 19.01 0.33 -31.57
C ALA A 583 18.71 0.56 -30.07
N ALA A 584 17.63 1.29 -29.75
CA ALA A 584 17.17 1.46 -28.39
C ALA A 584 16.77 0.11 -27.77
N ARG A 585 16.04 -0.74 -28.52
CA ARG A 585 15.66 -2.07 -28.07
C ARG A 585 16.88 -2.96 -27.79
N ALA A 586 17.93 -2.90 -28.61
CA ALA A 586 19.17 -3.65 -28.41
C ALA A 586 19.89 -3.22 -27.11
N GLN A 587 19.95 -1.90 -26.85
CA GLN A 587 20.48 -1.39 -25.57
C GLN A 587 19.64 -1.88 -24.36
N ALA A 588 18.31 -1.85 -24.49
CA ALA A 588 17.39 -2.31 -23.45
C ALA A 588 17.54 -3.83 -23.19
N ALA A 589 17.83 -4.63 -24.22
CA ALA A 589 18.05 -6.08 -24.07
C ALA A 589 19.27 -6.38 -23.19
N ALA A 590 20.39 -5.70 -23.39
CA ALA A 590 21.58 -5.87 -22.56
C ALA A 590 21.31 -5.51 -21.07
N ILE A 591 20.49 -4.48 -20.84
CA ILE A 591 20.09 -4.08 -19.49
C ILE A 591 19.15 -5.13 -18.88
N ALA A 592 18.21 -5.68 -19.65
CA ALA A 592 17.31 -6.74 -19.21
C ALA A 592 18.09 -8.01 -18.80
N GLU A 593 19.09 -8.41 -19.58
CA GLU A 593 19.98 -9.53 -19.26
C GLU A 593 20.75 -9.30 -17.95
N ALA A 594 21.27 -8.10 -17.74
CA ALA A 594 21.93 -7.73 -16.47
C ALA A 594 20.96 -7.78 -15.28
N LEU A 595 19.69 -7.38 -15.46
CA LEU A 595 18.66 -7.49 -14.42
C LEU A 595 18.26 -8.95 -14.16
N VAL A 596 18.25 -9.81 -15.17
CA VAL A 596 18.06 -11.26 -14.99
C VAL A 596 19.22 -11.86 -14.19
N ALA A 597 20.45 -11.54 -14.54
CA ALA A 597 21.64 -12.01 -13.83
C ALA A 597 21.65 -11.55 -12.36
N SER A 598 21.16 -10.34 -12.08
CA SER A 598 21.02 -9.80 -10.71
C SER A 598 19.70 -10.16 -10.03
N ARG A 599 18.85 -10.97 -10.67
CA ARG A 599 17.57 -11.47 -10.15
C ARG A 599 16.51 -10.39 -9.85
N PHE A 600 16.55 -9.27 -10.60
CA PHE A 600 15.54 -8.21 -10.57
C PHE A 600 14.57 -8.28 -11.76
N LEU A 601 14.77 -9.19 -12.68
CA LEU A 601 13.87 -9.51 -13.78
C LEU A 601 13.85 -11.03 -14.00
N LEU A 602 12.69 -11.60 -14.32
CA LEU A 602 12.60 -13.01 -14.66
C LEU A 602 12.93 -13.22 -16.14
N PRO A 603 13.62 -14.34 -16.51
CA PRO A 603 13.90 -14.63 -17.93
C PRO A 603 12.64 -14.65 -18.80
N GLY A 604 11.51 -15.17 -18.28
CA GLY A 604 10.25 -15.23 -19.01
C GLY A 604 9.58 -13.87 -19.27
N ASP A 605 9.97 -12.82 -18.52
CA ASP A 605 9.39 -11.47 -18.68
C ASP A 605 10.19 -10.56 -19.62
N VAL A 606 11.41 -10.96 -20.03
CA VAL A 606 12.31 -10.15 -20.88
C VAL A 606 11.64 -9.75 -22.19
N ALA A 607 11.03 -10.70 -22.90
CA ALA A 607 10.40 -10.43 -24.19
C ALA A 607 9.29 -9.37 -24.08
N SER A 608 8.42 -9.50 -23.06
CA SER A 608 7.32 -8.56 -22.80
C SER A 608 7.82 -7.16 -22.45
N ALA A 609 8.88 -7.06 -21.64
CA ALA A 609 9.50 -5.79 -21.30
C ALA A 609 10.08 -5.09 -22.52
N LEU A 610 10.76 -5.84 -23.42
CA LEU A 610 11.34 -5.28 -24.64
C LEU A 610 10.29 -4.84 -25.67
N VAL A 611 9.18 -5.58 -25.83
CA VAL A 611 8.05 -5.18 -26.69
C VAL A 611 7.47 -3.85 -26.22
N ARG A 612 7.34 -3.65 -24.92
CA ARG A 612 6.82 -2.39 -24.36
C ARG A 612 7.76 -1.22 -24.65
N ILE A 613 9.07 -1.39 -24.49
CA ILE A 613 10.06 -0.36 -24.77
C ILE A 613 10.03 0.03 -26.26
N GLU A 614 10.02 -0.95 -27.15
CA GLU A 614 9.90 -0.72 -28.59
C GLU A 614 8.62 0.06 -28.93
N ALA A 615 7.49 -0.29 -28.33
CA ALA A 615 6.24 0.44 -28.49
C ALA A 615 6.34 1.90 -28.03
N GLN A 616 7.01 2.17 -26.91
CA GLN A 616 7.24 3.54 -26.43
C GLN A 616 8.12 4.34 -27.39
N HIS A 617 9.22 3.78 -27.86
CA HIS A 617 10.09 4.45 -28.83
C HIS A 617 9.40 4.71 -30.16
N ARG A 618 8.62 3.76 -30.69
CA ARG A 618 7.83 3.97 -31.92
C ARG A 618 6.76 5.05 -31.77
N ALA A 619 6.16 5.19 -30.59
CA ALA A 619 5.16 6.23 -30.35
C ALA A 619 5.74 7.64 -30.24
N THR A 620 7.05 7.75 -29.98
CA THR A 620 7.76 9.02 -29.76
C THR A 620 8.68 9.42 -30.90
N HIS A 621 9.08 8.50 -31.79
CA HIS A 621 9.78 8.77 -33.04
C HIS A 621 8.80 9.11 -34.17
#